data_f2288dac5c251a1621c057d5cf08c68e
#
_entry.id   f2288dac5c251a1621c057d5cf08c68e
#
_cell.length_a   1.000
_cell.length_b   1.000
_cell.length_c   1.000
_cell.angle_alpha   90.00
_cell.angle_beta   90.00
_cell.angle_gamma   90.00
#
_symmetry.space_group_name_H-M   'P 1'
#
loop_
_entity.id
_entity.type
_entity.pdbx_description
1 polymer ?
#
loop_
_entity_poly.entity_id
_entity_poly.type
_entity_poly.pdbx_seq_one_letter_code
_entity_poly.pdbx_strand_id
1 'polypeptide(L)'
;MAKNIIPESFEELRQYCPYLSDKFLEIFDDYALNRFKKHNTKLQYLYAIAALCNYSKCDFLALTAQHVQDFFHKFEQNADISTVKYNLRIYRAVARFVDAKAKEYDISPIYTAYFTTLILPETEVELDPNDLPTFEEIDQVFQYVKSNNEMALFIAMSLALRCGMTIHEITSLKRPMFFQDAKGNYGIRMKVSNTSDRFVKVPEDVANIIMHYVSARFSDVPDLLLNKQNRPVSIRSLQNWLRSACLACDVEPFTLNQLRVISVSHMLKSGAPEKKIAEYINVKGTTWFFRYNRVVKELEDSAVDYTHIKIVE
;
A
#
# COMPACT_ATOMS: atom_id res chain seq x y z
N MET A 1 3.41 10.18 20.89
CA MET A 1 3.17 9.02 19.99
C MET A 1 4.41 8.14 20.01
N ALA A 2 4.29 6.91 20.54
CA ALA A 2 5.42 5.97 20.55
C ALA A 2 5.77 5.62 19.09
N LYS A 3 7.03 5.79 18.71
CA LYS A 3 7.53 5.33 17.41
C LYS A 3 7.29 3.81 17.35
N ASN A 4 6.50 3.37 16.37
CA ASN A 4 6.40 1.96 16.02
C ASN A 4 7.76 1.50 15.48
N ILE A 5 8.64 1.08 16.37
CA ILE A 5 9.91 0.44 16.01
C ILE A 5 9.55 -1.02 15.72
N ILE A 6 9.74 -1.42 14.47
CA ILE A 6 9.54 -2.81 14.06
C ILE A 6 10.70 -3.62 14.67
N PRO A 7 10.47 -4.60 15.57
CA PRO A 7 11.54 -5.41 16.12
C PRO A 7 12.26 -6.17 15.00
N GLU A 8 13.58 -6.13 15.02
CA GLU A 8 14.41 -6.83 14.04
C GLU A 8 14.65 -8.30 14.44
N SER A 9 14.44 -8.64 15.71
CA SER A 9 14.66 -9.98 16.26
C SER A 9 13.53 -10.45 17.19
N PHE A 10 13.47 -11.77 17.46
CA PHE A 10 12.55 -12.34 18.47
C PHE A 10 12.85 -11.83 19.87
N GLU A 11 14.10 -11.50 20.19
CA GLU A 11 14.49 -10.95 21.49
C GLU A 11 13.91 -9.56 21.70
N GLU A 12 13.93 -8.71 20.68
CA GLU A 12 13.27 -7.40 20.71
C GLU A 12 11.75 -7.54 20.82
N LEU A 13 11.17 -8.54 20.14
CA LEU A 13 9.73 -8.82 20.27
C LEU A 13 9.35 -9.22 21.69
N ARG A 14 10.18 -10.01 22.38
CA ARG A 14 9.97 -10.37 23.79
C ARG A 14 10.00 -9.16 24.73
N GLN A 15 10.84 -8.17 24.45
CA GLN A 15 10.80 -6.89 25.19
C GLN A 15 9.47 -6.17 24.99
N TYR A 16 8.88 -6.33 23.81
CA TYR A 16 7.59 -5.72 23.45
C TYR A 16 6.38 -6.51 23.95
N CYS A 17 6.49 -7.85 24.02
CA CYS A 17 5.45 -8.75 24.48
C CYS A 17 6.03 -9.84 25.38
N PRO A 18 6.11 -9.59 26.69
CA PRO A 18 6.64 -10.56 27.65
C PRO A 18 5.73 -11.79 27.83
N TYR A 19 4.51 -11.74 27.30
CA TYR A 19 3.52 -12.80 27.46
C TYR A 19 3.63 -13.92 26.42
N LEU A 20 4.40 -13.74 25.34
CA LEU A 20 4.59 -14.79 24.33
C LEU A 20 5.52 -15.89 24.86
N SER A 21 5.01 -17.12 24.95
CA SER A 21 5.79 -18.29 25.38
C SER A 21 6.74 -18.77 24.28
N ASP A 22 7.80 -19.49 24.68
CA ASP A 22 8.70 -20.16 23.75
C ASP A 22 7.96 -21.18 22.90
N LYS A 23 7.01 -21.90 23.50
CA LYS A 23 6.15 -22.87 22.81
C LYS A 23 5.34 -22.21 21.70
N PHE A 24 4.73 -21.07 21.96
CA PHE A 24 4.01 -20.34 20.90
C PHE A 24 4.95 -19.84 19.80
N LEU A 25 6.11 -19.34 20.15
CA LEU A 25 7.10 -18.85 19.17
C LEU A 25 7.61 -19.97 18.28
N GLU A 26 7.80 -21.18 18.82
CA GLU A 26 8.15 -22.39 18.05
C GLU A 26 7.04 -22.76 17.04
N ILE A 27 5.79 -22.80 17.49
CA ILE A 27 4.62 -23.05 16.62
C ILE A 27 4.50 -21.97 15.53
N PHE A 28 4.74 -20.72 15.92
CA PHE A 28 4.67 -19.62 14.97
C PHE A 28 5.81 -19.65 13.94
N ASP A 29 7.00 -20.11 14.32
CA ASP A 29 8.11 -20.32 13.38
C ASP A 29 7.78 -21.41 12.36
N ASP A 30 7.21 -22.52 12.78
CA ASP A 30 6.73 -23.55 11.88
C ASP A 30 5.64 -23.00 10.93
N TYR A 31 4.70 -22.23 11.46
CA TYR A 31 3.70 -21.53 10.63
C TYR A 31 4.34 -20.61 9.59
N ALA A 32 5.36 -19.87 9.97
CA ALA A 32 5.99 -18.85 9.14
C ALA A 32 6.92 -19.44 8.06
N LEU A 33 7.55 -20.58 8.34
CA LEU A 33 8.63 -21.17 7.54
C LEU A 33 8.28 -21.33 6.06
N ASN A 34 7.07 -21.82 5.77
CA ASN A 34 6.60 -22.08 4.42
C ASN A 34 5.64 -21.03 3.86
N ARG A 35 5.25 -20.03 4.65
CA ARG A 35 4.22 -19.06 4.26
C ARG A 35 4.78 -17.68 3.92
N PHE A 36 5.82 -17.24 4.61
CA PHE A 36 6.32 -15.89 4.46
C PHE A 36 7.65 -15.85 3.70
N LYS A 37 7.58 -15.25 2.51
CA LYS A 37 8.80 -14.95 1.71
C LYS A 37 9.56 -13.73 2.21
N LYS A 38 8.89 -12.84 2.96
CA LYS A 38 9.46 -11.58 3.43
C LYS A 38 9.44 -11.54 4.95
N HIS A 39 10.59 -11.21 5.54
CA HIS A 39 10.73 -11.02 6.98
C HIS A 39 9.73 -10.02 7.57
N ASN A 40 9.51 -8.88 6.91
CA ASN A 40 8.54 -7.87 7.34
C ASN A 40 7.10 -8.41 7.49
N THR A 41 6.69 -9.36 6.65
CA THR A 41 5.35 -9.97 6.79
C THR A 41 5.26 -10.82 8.05
N LYS A 42 6.32 -11.58 8.37
CA LYS A 42 6.42 -12.36 9.61
C LYS A 42 6.31 -11.44 10.83
N LEU A 43 7.04 -10.34 10.82
CA LEU A 43 7.00 -9.35 11.91
C LEU A 43 5.62 -8.71 12.07
N GLN A 44 4.94 -8.34 10.98
CA GLN A 44 3.57 -7.79 11.04
C GLN A 44 2.59 -8.75 11.72
N TYR A 45 2.70 -10.05 11.45
CA TYR A 45 1.89 -11.07 12.11
C TYR A 45 2.19 -11.14 13.60
N LEU A 46 3.47 -11.16 13.96
CA LEU A 46 3.90 -11.18 15.37
C LEU A 46 3.44 -9.94 16.13
N TYR A 47 3.48 -8.77 15.50
CA TYR A 47 2.96 -7.53 16.10
C TYR A 47 1.48 -7.59 16.40
N ALA A 48 0.68 -8.06 15.43
CA ALA A 48 -0.74 -8.22 15.66
C ALA A 48 -1.00 -9.16 16.85
N ILE A 49 -0.31 -10.31 16.88
CA ILE A 49 -0.42 -11.27 17.98
C ILE A 49 0.03 -10.66 19.32
N ALA A 50 1.17 -9.96 19.31
CA ALA A 50 1.68 -9.28 20.49
C ALA A 50 0.70 -8.23 21.05
N ALA A 51 0.01 -7.50 20.17
CA ALA A 51 -1.01 -6.53 20.59
C ALA A 51 -2.16 -7.20 21.36
N LEU A 52 -2.65 -8.34 20.88
CA LEU A 52 -3.69 -9.12 21.54
C LEU A 52 -3.19 -9.69 22.88
N CYS A 53 -2.00 -10.31 22.89
CA CYS A 53 -1.42 -10.90 24.10
C CYS A 53 -1.09 -9.86 25.19
N ASN A 54 -0.58 -8.68 24.79
CA ASN A 54 -0.34 -7.58 25.72
C ASN A 54 -1.63 -7.02 26.33
N TYR A 55 -2.69 -6.92 25.52
CA TYR A 55 -4.00 -6.51 26.03
C TYR A 55 -4.56 -7.52 27.03
N SER A 56 -4.52 -8.80 26.69
CA SER A 56 -5.06 -9.90 27.48
C SER A 56 -4.15 -10.30 28.64
N LYS A 57 -2.90 -9.82 28.69
CA LYS A 57 -1.85 -10.17 29.65
C LYS A 57 -1.61 -11.67 29.77
N CYS A 58 -1.74 -12.40 28.70
CA CYS A 58 -1.52 -13.85 28.63
C CYS A 58 -0.92 -14.27 27.28
N ASP A 59 -0.38 -15.50 27.24
CA ASP A 59 0.11 -16.09 26.00
C ASP A 59 -1.02 -16.36 25.01
N PHE A 60 -0.71 -16.41 23.72
CA PHE A 60 -1.67 -16.75 22.68
C PHE A 60 -2.33 -18.10 22.92
N LEU A 61 -1.57 -19.07 23.43
CA LEU A 61 -2.07 -20.41 23.76
C LEU A 61 -2.96 -20.45 25.01
N ALA A 62 -2.99 -19.39 25.81
CA ALA A 62 -3.80 -19.24 27.01
C ALA A 62 -5.01 -18.31 26.83
N LEU A 63 -5.25 -17.83 25.59
CA LEU A 63 -6.40 -16.97 25.29
C LEU A 63 -7.72 -17.69 25.57
N THR A 64 -8.69 -16.91 26.03
CA THR A 64 -10.10 -17.34 26.17
C THR A 64 -10.97 -16.56 25.20
N ALA A 65 -12.19 -17.04 24.95
CA ALA A 65 -13.16 -16.34 24.14
C ALA A 65 -13.42 -14.91 24.67
N GLN A 66 -13.46 -14.75 26.00
CA GLN A 66 -13.67 -13.44 26.64
C GLN A 66 -12.51 -12.48 26.34
N HIS A 67 -11.25 -12.94 26.45
CA HIS A 67 -10.09 -12.11 26.10
C HIS A 67 -10.16 -11.59 24.66
N VAL A 68 -10.58 -12.43 23.72
CA VAL A 68 -10.70 -12.07 22.32
C VAL A 68 -11.84 -11.06 22.10
N GLN A 69 -13.00 -11.26 22.72
CA GLN A 69 -14.12 -10.34 22.62
C GLN A 69 -13.81 -8.97 23.19
N ASP A 70 -13.24 -8.90 24.39
CA ASP A 70 -12.87 -7.65 25.06
C ASP A 70 -11.83 -6.86 24.26
N PHE A 71 -10.83 -7.57 23.69
CA PHE A 71 -9.84 -6.95 22.82
C PHE A 71 -10.49 -6.33 21.60
N PHE A 72 -11.33 -7.08 20.88
CA PHE A 72 -11.95 -6.59 19.66
C PHE A 72 -12.92 -5.45 19.92
N HIS A 73 -13.71 -5.51 20.99
CA HIS A 73 -14.59 -4.40 21.37
C HIS A 73 -13.82 -3.09 21.55
N LYS A 74 -12.65 -3.13 22.21
CA LYS A 74 -11.79 -1.94 22.37
C LYS A 74 -11.06 -1.57 21.08
N PHE A 75 -10.65 -2.56 20.30
CA PHE A 75 -9.89 -2.34 19.07
C PHE A 75 -10.73 -1.65 17.99
N GLU A 76 -12.00 -2.02 17.85
CA GLU A 76 -12.97 -1.40 16.94
C GLU A 76 -13.23 0.08 17.26
N GLN A 77 -13.12 0.47 18.53
CA GLN A 77 -13.31 1.87 18.94
C GLN A 77 -12.09 2.76 18.60
N ASN A 78 -10.91 2.17 18.40
CA ASN A 78 -9.63 2.91 18.30
C ASN A 78 -8.87 2.70 16.99
N ALA A 79 -9.38 1.87 16.09
CA ALA A 79 -8.72 1.54 14.83
C ALA A 79 -9.70 1.52 13.66
N ASP A 80 -9.20 1.85 12.48
CA ASP A 80 -9.98 1.74 11.25
C ASP A 80 -10.46 0.31 11.03
N ILE A 81 -11.68 0.15 10.54
CA ILE A 81 -12.30 -1.15 10.25
C ILE A 81 -11.44 -2.01 9.32
N SER A 82 -10.70 -1.41 8.39
CA SER A 82 -9.77 -2.13 7.51
C SER A 82 -8.62 -2.76 8.28
N THR A 83 -8.09 -2.05 9.28
CA THR A 83 -7.04 -2.53 10.20
C THR A 83 -7.57 -3.65 11.09
N VAL A 84 -8.78 -3.49 11.62
CA VAL A 84 -9.45 -4.53 12.43
C VAL A 84 -9.66 -5.82 11.61
N LYS A 85 -10.20 -5.70 10.38
CA LYS A 85 -10.38 -6.82 9.44
C LYS A 85 -9.06 -7.49 9.07
N TYR A 86 -8.02 -6.71 8.85
CA TYR A 86 -6.68 -7.24 8.55
C TYR A 86 -6.12 -8.07 9.72
N ASN A 87 -6.17 -7.54 10.94
CA ASN A 87 -5.70 -8.25 12.12
C ASN A 87 -6.54 -9.49 12.42
N LEU A 88 -7.86 -9.43 12.26
CA LEU A 88 -8.73 -10.60 12.41
C LEU A 88 -8.36 -11.73 11.43
N ARG A 89 -7.98 -11.40 10.19
CA ARG A 89 -7.47 -12.39 9.23
C ARG A 89 -6.18 -13.04 9.72
N ILE A 90 -5.27 -12.27 10.33
CA ILE A 90 -4.04 -12.79 10.93
C ILE A 90 -4.37 -13.77 12.05
N TYR A 91 -5.19 -13.37 13.01
CA TYR A 91 -5.56 -14.22 14.15
C TYR A 91 -6.24 -15.51 13.70
N ARG A 92 -7.20 -15.43 12.77
CA ARG A 92 -7.86 -16.60 12.19
C ARG A 92 -6.89 -17.54 11.49
N ALA A 93 -5.91 -17.02 10.76
CA ALA A 93 -4.95 -17.83 10.03
C ALA A 93 -3.99 -18.56 10.99
N VAL A 94 -3.52 -17.88 12.04
CA VAL A 94 -2.64 -18.48 13.06
C VAL A 94 -3.42 -19.46 13.93
N ALA A 95 -4.61 -19.11 14.40
CA ALA A 95 -5.46 -19.98 15.19
C ALA A 95 -5.79 -21.30 14.48
N ARG A 96 -6.12 -21.24 13.17
CA ARG A 96 -6.35 -22.45 12.35
C ARG A 96 -5.12 -23.35 12.27
N PHE A 97 -3.94 -22.76 12.20
CA PHE A 97 -2.70 -23.54 12.19
C PHE A 97 -2.44 -24.18 13.55
N VAL A 98 -2.61 -23.41 14.63
CA VAL A 98 -2.49 -23.91 16.01
C VAL A 98 -3.46 -25.08 16.23
N ASP A 99 -4.73 -24.93 15.85
CA ASP A 99 -5.72 -26.02 15.96
C ASP A 99 -5.33 -27.26 15.14
N ALA A 100 -4.86 -27.07 13.91
CA ALA A 100 -4.45 -28.17 13.04
C ALA A 100 -3.24 -28.95 13.58
N LYS A 101 -2.38 -28.28 14.34
CA LYS A 101 -1.16 -28.81 14.92
C LYS A 101 -1.30 -29.18 16.41
N ALA A 102 -2.50 -29.06 16.96
CA ALA A 102 -2.76 -29.19 18.41
C ALA A 102 -2.22 -30.50 18.99
N LYS A 103 -2.40 -31.62 18.29
CA LYS A 103 -1.89 -32.94 18.74
C LYS A 103 -0.37 -33.04 18.70
N GLU A 104 0.27 -32.39 17.71
CA GLU A 104 1.72 -32.44 17.53
C GLU A 104 2.42 -31.64 18.66
N TYR A 105 1.81 -30.55 19.07
CA TYR A 105 2.35 -29.66 20.11
C TYR A 105 1.73 -29.87 21.48
N ASP A 106 0.88 -30.87 21.65
CA ASP A 106 0.18 -31.18 22.92
C ASP A 106 -0.53 -29.93 23.52
N ILE A 107 -1.46 -29.36 22.74
CA ILE A 107 -2.29 -28.22 23.10
C ILE A 107 -3.77 -28.46 22.80
N SER A 108 -4.66 -27.74 23.47
CA SER A 108 -6.10 -27.85 23.26
C SER A 108 -6.56 -27.15 21.98
N PRO A 109 -7.29 -27.82 21.07
CA PRO A 109 -7.63 -27.29 19.74
C PRO A 109 -8.95 -26.49 19.71
N ILE A 110 -9.05 -25.35 20.38
CA ILE A 110 -10.28 -24.54 20.39
C ILE A 110 -10.08 -23.06 20.04
N TYR A 111 -8.88 -22.72 19.56
CA TYR A 111 -8.53 -21.30 19.28
C TYR A 111 -9.26 -20.71 18.08
N THR A 112 -9.52 -21.50 17.04
CA THR A 112 -10.18 -21.01 15.83
C THR A 112 -11.59 -20.50 16.14
N ALA A 113 -12.32 -21.20 17.04
CA ALA A 113 -13.68 -20.84 17.41
C ALA A 113 -13.75 -19.42 18.03
N TYR A 114 -12.74 -19.00 18.77
CA TYR A 114 -12.73 -17.67 19.39
C TYR A 114 -12.77 -16.51 18.38
N PHE A 115 -12.22 -16.71 17.19
CA PHE A 115 -12.12 -15.70 16.15
C PHE A 115 -13.19 -15.85 15.04
N THR A 116 -13.80 -17.04 14.88
CA THR A 116 -14.82 -17.27 13.86
C THR A 116 -16.17 -16.69 14.23
N THR A 117 -16.46 -16.57 15.51
CA THR A 117 -17.70 -15.96 16.04
C THR A 117 -17.72 -14.44 15.94
N LEU A 118 -16.56 -13.80 15.71
CA LEU A 118 -16.49 -12.36 15.51
C LEU A 118 -16.97 -12.00 14.11
N ILE A 119 -18.14 -11.38 14.03
CA ILE A 119 -18.73 -10.86 12.80
C ILE A 119 -18.43 -9.36 12.77
N LEU A 120 -17.55 -8.95 11.90
CA LEU A 120 -17.29 -7.53 11.65
C LEU A 120 -18.26 -7.02 10.58
N PRO A 121 -18.74 -5.78 10.69
CA PRO A 121 -19.63 -5.21 9.69
C PRO A 121 -18.95 -5.25 8.30
N GLU A 122 -19.70 -5.65 7.29
CA GLU A 122 -19.29 -5.50 5.90
C GLU A 122 -19.40 -4.02 5.53
N THR A 123 -18.41 -3.24 5.88
CA THR A 123 -18.29 -1.90 5.34
C THR A 123 -17.50 -2.00 4.04
N GLU A 124 -18.18 -1.85 2.93
CA GLU A 124 -17.56 -1.49 1.67
C GLU A 124 -17.10 -0.04 1.83
N VAL A 125 -15.79 0.14 2.03
CA VAL A 125 -15.22 1.48 2.19
C VAL A 125 -15.00 2.04 0.79
N GLU A 126 -15.93 2.89 0.35
CA GLU A 126 -15.67 3.75 -0.80
C GLU A 126 -14.58 4.78 -0.44
N LEU A 127 -13.81 5.17 -1.43
CA LEU A 127 -12.83 6.24 -1.27
C LEU A 127 -13.56 7.57 -1.13
N ASP A 128 -13.19 8.37 -0.15
CA ASP A 128 -13.72 9.73 -0.01
C ASP A 128 -12.93 10.66 -0.94
N PRO A 129 -13.60 11.37 -1.86
CA PRO A 129 -12.95 12.36 -2.71
C PRO A 129 -12.26 13.47 -1.91
N ASN A 130 -12.81 13.85 -0.75
CA ASN A 130 -12.22 14.87 0.12
C ASN A 130 -10.88 14.44 0.74
N ASP A 131 -10.56 13.13 0.71
CA ASP A 131 -9.25 12.63 1.13
C ASP A 131 -8.19 12.72 0.01
N LEU A 132 -8.56 13.21 -1.17
CA LEU A 132 -7.67 13.32 -2.33
C LEU A 132 -7.25 14.78 -2.56
N PRO A 133 -5.99 15.01 -2.98
CA PRO A 133 -5.57 16.36 -3.36
C PRO A 133 -6.30 16.82 -4.64
N THR A 134 -6.56 18.12 -4.70
CA THR A 134 -7.08 18.77 -5.90
C THR A 134 -6.02 18.84 -7.01
N PHE A 135 -6.42 19.12 -8.25
CA PHE A 135 -5.47 19.27 -9.35
C PHE A 135 -4.57 20.49 -9.16
N GLU A 136 -5.10 21.57 -8.59
CA GLU A 136 -4.37 22.79 -8.28
C GLU A 136 -3.26 22.52 -7.26
N GLU A 137 -3.55 21.77 -6.21
CA GLU A 137 -2.56 21.36 -5.21
C GLU A 137 -1.49 20.46 -5.81
N ILE A 138 -1.90 19.50 -6.65
CA ILE A 138 -0.97 18.62 -7.36
C ILE A 138 -0.04 19.44 -8.24
N ASP A 139 -0.57 20.38 -9.04
CA ASP A 139 0.22 21.21 -9.94
C ASP A 139 1.19 22.12 -9.18
N GLN A 140 0.78 22.71 -8.07
CA GLN A 140 1.67 23.50 -7.20
C GLN A 140 2.87 22.66 -6.73
N VAL A 141 2.61 21.43 -6.25
CA VAL A 141 3.69 20.54 -5.80
C VAL A 141 4.58 20.09 -6.97
N PHE A 142 4.01 19.80 -8.15
CA PHE A 142 4.79 19.47 -9.34
C PHE A 142 5.71 20.64 -9.77
N GLN A 143 5.21 21.86 -9.77
CA GLN A 143 5.99 23.06 -10.10
C GLN A 143 7.12 23.28 -9.10
N TYR A 144 6.84 23.14 -7.80
CA TYR A 144 7.85 23.25 -6.75
C TYR A 144 8.96 22.21 -6.92
N VAL A 145 8.59 20.93 -7.09
CA VAL A 145 9.54 19.82 -7.26
C VAL A 145 10.41 20.02 -8.50
N LYS A 146 9.83 20.49 -9.61
CA LYS A 146 10.54 20.80 -10.84
C LYS A 146 11.51 21.96 -10.65
N SER A 147 11.08 23.06 -10.03
CA SER A 147 11.89 24.26 -9.81
C SER A 147 13.07 24.00 -8.88
N ASN A 148 12.93 23.07 -7.93
CA ASN A 148 14.00 22.66 -7.02
C ASN A 148 14.89 21.52 -7.58
N ASN A 149 14.68 21.14 -8.84
CA ASN A 149 15.43 20.07 -9.53
C ASN A 149 15.39 18.72 -8.78
N GLU A 150 14.25 18.41 -8.16
CA GLU A 150 14.03 17.13 -7.47
C GLU A 150 13.48 16.07 -8.43
N MET A 151 14.24 15.81 -9.51
CA MET A 151 13.79 15.03 -10.65
C MET A 151 13.37 13.58 -10.31
N ALA A 152 13.99 12.95 -9.32
CA ALA A 152 13.60 11.61 -8.89
C ALA A 152 12.17 11.59 -8.30
N LEU A 153 11.83 12.62 -7.49
CA LEU A 153 10.47 12.78 -6.96
C LEU A 153 9.48 13.15 -8.08
N PHE A 154 9.87 14.06 -8.98
CA PHE A 154 9.05 14.46 -10.13
C PHE A 154 8.65 13.26 -10.99
N ILE A 155 9.61 12.38 -11.32
CA ILE A 155 9.35 11.14 -12.07
C ILE A 155 8.45 10.20 -11.27
N ALA A 156 8.69 10.04 -9.97
CA ALA A 156 7.87 9.17 -9.12
C ALA A 156 6.41 9.63 -9.08
N MET A 157 6.16 10.94 -8.92
CA MET A 157 4.82 11.53 -8.97
C MET A 157 4.18 11.34 -10.36
N SER A 158 4.94 11.58 -11.43
CA SER A 158 4.47 11.39 -12.81
C SER A 158 4.07 9.94 -13.10
N LEU A 159 4.86 8.96 -12.65
CA LEU A 159 4.54 7.55 -12.82
C LEU A 159 3.33 7.11 -11.99
N ALA A 160 3.14 7.66 -10.79
CA ALA A 160 1.96 7.40 -9.98
C ALA A 160 0.70 7.98 -10.62
N LEU A 161 0.75 9.26 -11.03
CA LEU A 161 -0.41 9.98 -11.56
C LEU A 161 -0.78 9.57 -13.00
N ARG A 162 0.22 9.37 -13.89
CA ARG A 162 -0.02 9.12 -15.32
C ARG A 162 -0.05 7.63 -15.67
N CYS A 163 0.64 6.79 -14.90
CA CYS A 163 0.76 5.35 -15.16
C CYS A 163 0.11 4.48 -14.08
N GLY A 164 -0.49 5.07 -13.05
CA GLY A 164 -1.14 4.33 -11.97
C GLY A 164 -0.21 3.37 -11.24
N MET A 165 1.09 3.66 -11.15
CA MET A 165 2.07 2.80 -10.49
C MET A 165 2.06 2.99 -8.98
N THR A 166 2.31 1.92 -8.25
CA THR A 166 2.50 1.96 -6.79
C THR A 166 3.89 2.44 -6.43
N ILE A 167 4.07 2.99 -5.23
CA ILE A 167 5.37 3.40 -4.72
C ILE A 167 6.39 2.24 -4.69
N HIS A 168 5.93 1.02 -4.40
CA HIS A 168 6.77 -0.19 -4.43
C HIS A 168 7.26 -0.51 -5.84
N GLU A 169 6.39 -0.42 -6.84
CA GLU A 169 6.78 -0.61 -8.23
C GLU A 169 7.79 0.46 -8.66
N ILE A 170 7.50 1.73 -8.38
CA ILE A 170 8.35 2.87 -8.74
C ILE A 170 9.76 2.74 -8.14
N THR A 171 9.87 2.40 -6.86
CA THR A 171 11.18 2.24 -6.20
C THR A 171 11.95 0.98 -6.63
N SER A 172 11.27 0.00 -7.22
CA SER A 172 11.89 -1.22 -7.74
C SER A 172 12.37 -1.11 -9.19
N LEU A 173 12.07 0.01 -9.85
CA LEU A 173 12.42 0.17 -11.26
C LEU A 173 13.93 0.20 -11.49
N LYS A 174 14.36 -0.56 -12.52
CA LYS A 174 15.71 -0.54 -13.06
C LYS A 174 15.71 0.09 -14.45
N ARG A 175 16.80 0.73 -14.84
CA ARG A 175 16.96 1.34 -16.18
C ARG A 175 16.60 0.40 -17.34
N PRO A 176 17.03 -0.89 -17.36
CA PRO A 176 16.69 -1.81 -18.44
C PRO A 176 15.22 -2.20 -18.54
N MET A 177 14.41 -1.88 -17.51
CA MET A 177 12.96 -2.12 -17.54
C MET A 177 12.22 -1.09 -18.38
N PHE A 178 12.79 0.10 -18.57
CA PHE A 178 12.28 1.16 -19.41
C PHE A 178 12.82 0.98 -20.83
N PHE A 179 11.94 0.96 -21.83
CA PHE A 179 12.31 0.72 -23.22
C PHE A 179 11.38 1.42 -24.20
N GLN A 180 11.80 1.49 -25.44
CA GLN A 180 10.98 1.90 -26.58
C GLN A 180 10.75 0.68 -27.47
N ASP A 181 9.51 0.47 -27.91
CA ASP A 181 9.18 -0.60 -28.86
C ASP A 181 9.53 -0.22 -30.32
N ALA A 182 9.41 -1.18 -31.24
CA ALA A 182 9.69 -0.95 -32.64
C ALA A 182 8.73 0.06 -33.33
N LYS A 183 7.62 0.41 -32.67
CA LYS A 183 6.65 1.40 -33.14
C LYS A 183 6.85 2.78 -32.53
N GLY A 184 7.90 2.95 -31.72
CA GLY A 184 8.19 4.20 -31.03
C GLY A 184 7.46 4.40 -29.70
N ASN A 185 6.63 3.44 -29.24
CA ASN A 185 5.95 3.59 -27.95
C ASN A 185 6.89 3.29 -26.80
N TYR A 186 6.79 4.07 -25.75
CA TYR A 186 7.55 3.86 -24.51
C TYR A 186 6.79 2.97 -23.52
N GLY A 187 7.54 2.16 -22.78
CA GLY A 187 6.97 1.27 -21.80
C GLY A 187 7.94 0.85 -20.70
N ILE A 188 7.36 0.32 -19.64
CA ILE A 188 8.09 -0.30 -18.54
C ILE A 188 7.65 -1.75 -18.46
N ARG A 189 8.64 -2.67 -18.48
CA ARG A 189 8.42 -4.11 -18.31
C ARG A 189 8.86 -4.55 -16.92
N MET A 190 7.92 -5.08 -16.14
CA MET A 190 8.16 -5.56 -14.78
C MET A 190 7.81 -7.02 -14.67
N LYS A 191 8.63 -7.81 -13.97
CA LYS A 191 8.28 -9.17 -13.59
C LYS A 191 7.28 -9.16 -12.45
N VAL A 192 6.11 -9.75 -12.66
CA VAL A 192 5.08 -9.91 -11.64
C VAL A 192 5.21 -11.27 -10.95
N SER A 193 5.56 -12.31 -11.73
CA SER A 193 5.83 -13.67 -11.26
C SER A 193 6.88 -14.34 -12.15
N ASN A 194 7.25 -15.57 -11.84
CA ASN A 194 8.17 -16.33 -12.69
C ASN A 194 7.63 -16.59 -14.11
N THR A 195 6.32 -16.45 -14.30
CA THR A 195 5.62 -16.80 -15.54
C THR A 195 4.89 -15.63 -16.19
N SER A 196 4.87 -14.44 -15.58
CA SER A 196 4.15 -13.30 -16.12
C SER A 196 4.92 -11.99 -15.96
N ASP A 197 4.98 -11.24 -17.05
CA ASP A 197 5.47 -9.87 -17.08
C ASP A 197 4.27 -8.91 -17.14
N ARG A 198 4.36 -7.81 -16.43
CA ARG A 198 3.46 -6.65 -16.59
C ARG A 198 4.12 -5.64 -17.51
N PHE A 199 3.35 -5.15 -18.45
CA PHE A 199 3.73 -4.05 -19.33
C PHE A 199 2.92 -2.80 -18.97
N VAL A 200 3.62 -1.71 -18.68
CA VAL A 200 3.02 -0.39 -18.44
C VAL A 200 3.42 0.53 -19.58
N LYS A 201 2.45 0.95 -20.39
CA LYS A 201 2.68 1.98 -21.40
C LYS A 201 2.95 3.32 -20.70
N VAL A 202 4.03 3.98 -21.08
CA VAL A 202 4.42 5.29 -20.54
C VAL A 202 4.07 6.37 -21.56
N PRO A 203 3.33 7.42 -21.19
CA PRO A 203 3.09 8.56 -22.05
C PRO A 203 4.41 9.22 -22.47
N GLU A 204 4.44 9.78 -23.69
CA GLU A 204 5.65 10.31 -24.29
C GLU A 204 6.28 11.46 -23.48
N ASP A 205 5.45 12.33 -22.90
CA ASP A 205 5.89 13.41 -22.03
C ASP A 205 6.65 12.89 -20.79
N VAL A 206 6.13 11.85 -20.14
CA VAL A 206 6.79 11.20 -18.99
C VAL A 206 8.05 10.46 -19.43
N ALA A 207 8.00 9.79 -20.59
CA ALA A 207 9.13 9.07 -21.14
C ALA A 207 10.31 10.00 -21.45
N ASN A 208 10.05 11.16 -22.05
CA ASN A 208 11.08 12.16 -22.36
C ASN A 208 11.76 12.68 -21.09
N ILE A 209 11.02 12.90 -20.02
CA ILE A 209 11.57 13.28 -18.71
C ILE A 209 12.48 12.19 -18.14
N ILE A 210 12.03 10.92 -18.22
CA ILE A 210 12.82 9.78 -17.76
C ILE A 210 14.12 9.67 -18.57
N MET A 211 14.05 9.76 -19.89
CA MET A 211 15.25 9.69 -20.76
C MET A 211 16.23 10.81 -20.47
N HIS A 212 15.74 12.06 -20.33
CA HIS A 212 16.60 13.18 -19.96
C HIS A 212 17.27 12.96 -18.59
N TYR A 213 16.50 12.53 -17.60
CA TYR A 213 17.02 12.24 -16.26
C TYR A 213 18.09 11.14 -16.28
N VAL A 214 17.88 10.07 -17.05
CA VAL A 214 18.83 8.96 -17.16
C VAL A 214 20.09 9.37 -17.89
N SER A 215 19.97 10.15 -19.01
CA SER A 215 21.11 10.61 -19.80
C SER A 215 21.98 11.66 -19.06
N ALA A 216 21.36 12.48 -18.22
CA ALA A 216 22.06 13.53 -17.46
C ALA A 216 22.89 13.01 -16.29
N ARG A 217 22.75 11.74 -15.92
CA ARG A 217 23.45 11.20 -14.75
C ARG A 217 24.61 10.26 -15.15
N PHE A 218 25.72 10.46 -14.51
CA PHE A 218 26.92 9.61 -14.62
C PHE A 218 26.92 8.60 -13.47
N SER A 219 26.19 7.48 -13.62
CA SER A 219 26.11 6.43 -12.59
C SER A 219 25.87 5.07 -13.23
N ASP A 220 26.62 4.05 -12.80
CA ASP A 220 26.44 2.65 -13.23
C ASP A 220 25.39 1.91 -12.40
N VAL A 221 24.80 2.55 -11.39
CA VAL A 221 23.72 1.97 -10.57
C VAL A 221 22.53 1.66 -11.47
N PRO A 222 22.03 0.41 -11.48
CA PRO A 222 21.00 -0.02 -12.40
C PRO A 222 19.60 0.54 -12.05
N ASP A 223 19.42 1.04 -10.84
CA ASP A 223 18.15 1.60 -10.39
C ASP A 223 17.74 2.83 -11.21
N LEU A 224 16.45 2.92 -11.55
CA LEU A 224 15.95 4.05 -12.34
C LEU A 224 16.05 5.35 -11.54
N LEU A 225 15.59 5.33 -10.28
CA LEU A 225 15.58 6.51 -9.42
C LEU A 225 16.73 6.47 -8.41
N LEU A 226 17.54 7.51 -8.41
CA LEU A 226 18.64 7.70 -7.47
C LEU A 226 18.49 8.99 -6.68
N ASN A 227 18.99 9.00 -5.45
CA ASN A 227 19.13 10.20 -4.64
C ASN A 227 20.37 11.04 -5.06
N LYS A 228 20.55 12.18 -4.41
CA LYS A 228 21.70 13.09 -4.69
C LYS A 228 23.08 12.45 -4.43
N GLN A 229 23.13 11.33 -3.68
CA GLN A 229 24.37 10.56 -3.43
C GLN A 229 24.52 9.36 -4.38
N ASN A 230 23.78 9.31 -5.47
CA ASN A 230 23.75 8.20 -6.44
C ASN A 230 23.38 6.83 -5.82
N ARG A 231 22.57 6.82 -4.76
CA ARG A 231 22.03 5.59 -4.14
C ARG A 231 20.57 5.38 -4.54
N PRO A 232 20.11 4.12 -4.63
CA PRO A 232 18.70 3.83 -4.92
C PRO A 232 17.76 4.55 -3.94
N VAL A 233 16.69 5.11 -4.48
CA VAL A 233 15.70 5.82 -3.67
C VAL A 233 14.84 4.81 -2.90
N SER A 234 14.71 5.00 -1.59
CA SER A 234 13.83 4.19 -0.75
C SER A 234 12.39 4.73 -0.74
N ILE A 235 11.44 3.86 -0.41
CA ILE A 235 10.03 4.25 -0.20
C ILE A 235 9.93 5.38 0.83
N ARG A 236 10.63 5.25 1.95
CA ARG A 236 10.64 6.25 3.01
C ARG A 236 11.19 7.60 2.53
N SER A 237 12.22 7.57 1.69
CA SER A 237 12.77 8.80 1.10
C SER A 237 11.76 9.51 0.23
N LEU A 238 11.07 8.79 -0.69
CA LEU A 238 10.03 9.38 -1.53
C LEU A 238 8.87 9.95 -0.71
N GLN A 239 8.40 9.23 0.30
CA GLN A 239 7.34 9.70 1.18
C GLN A 239 7.73 10.97 1.93
N ASN A 240 8.97 11.02 2.46
CA ASN A 240 9.45 12.20 3.17
C ASN A 240 9.63 13.40 2.23
N TRP A 241 10.18 13.18 1.03
CA TRP A 241 10.39 14.26 0.05
C TRP A 241 9.05 14.83 -0.43
N LEU A 242 8.07 13.96 -0.75
CA LEU A 242 6.74 14.42 -1.16
C LEU A 242 6.06 15.20 -0.03
N ARG A 243 6.11 14.70 1.21
CA ARG A 243 5.59 15.41 2.36
C ARG A 243 6.23 16.78 2.53
N SER A 244 7.57 16.86 2.41
CA SER A 244 8.29 18.14 2.51
C SER A 244 7.91 19.10 1.40
N ALA A 245 7.71 18.61 0.17
CA ALA A 245 7.28 19.42 -0.97
C ALA A 245 5.85 19.96 -0.77
N CYS A 246 4.91 19.14 -0.30
CA CYS A 246 3.55 19.59 0.03
C CYS A 246 3.58 20.71 1.07
N LEU A 247 4.31 20.51 2.19
CA LEU A 247 4.42 21.51 3.25
C LEU A 247 5.07 22.81 2.76
N ALA A 248 6.03 22.73 1.84
CA ALA A 248 6.67 23.91 1.25
C ALA A 248 5.73 24.71 0.33
N CYS A 249 4.66 24.07 -0.17
CA CYS A 249 3.61 24.70 -0.97
C CYS A 249 2.37 25.08 -0.16
N ASP A 250 2.38 24.90 1.17
CA ASP A 250 1.20 25.06 2.04
C ASP A 250 0.02 24.18 1.63
N VAL A 251 0.34 22.99 1.12
CA VAL A 251 -0.62 21.96 0.68
C VAL A 251 -0.67 20.86 1.74
N GLU A 252 -1.89 20.35 2.04
CA GLU A 252 -2.04 19.18 2.92
C GLU A 252 -1.26 17.98 2.35
N PRO A 253 -0.40 17.34 3.14
CA PRO A 253 0.44 16.26 2.64
C PRO A 253 -0.34 15.08 2.07
N PHE A 254 -0.16 14.82 0.80
CA PHE A 254 -0.71 13.67 0.11
C PHE A 254 0.35 12.61 -0.23
N THR A 255 -0.08 11.46 -0.70
CA THR A 255 0.76 10.29 -0.98
C THR A 255 0.78 9.94 -2.47
N LEU A 256 1.82 9.22 -2.92
CA LEU A 256 1.84 8.66 -4.28
C LEU A 256 0.67 7.68 -4.53
N ASN A 257 0.13 7.06 -3.47
CA ASN A 257 -1.04 6.20 -3.61
C ASN A 257 -2.31 7.00 -3.92
N GLN A 258 -2.49 8.20 -3.36
CA GLN A 258 -3.61 9.09 -3.71
C GLN A 258 -3.49 9.56 -5.17
N LEU A 259 -2.29 9.88 -5.66
CA LEU A 259 -2.07 10.16 -7.10
C LEU A 259 -2.46 8.96 -7.99
N ARG A 260 -2.14 7.73 -7.57
CA ARG A 260 -2.60 6.52 -8.25
C ARG A 260 -4.12 6.38 -8.22
N VAL A 261 -4.77 6.71 -7.11
CA VAL A 261 -6.24 6.69 -7.00
C VAL A 261 -6.85 7.64 -8.05
N ILE A 262 -6.35 8.87 -8.14
CA ILE A 262 -6.77 9.86 -9.12
C ILE A 262 -6.58 9.32 -10.54
N SER A 263 -5.41 8.72 -10.84
CA SER A 263 -5.14 8.10 -12.15
C SER A 263 -6.19 7.05 -12.53
N VAL A 264 -6.51 6.15 -11.61
CA VAL A 264 -7.50 5.08 -11.85
C VAL A 264 -8.91 5.65 -12.01
N SER A 265 -9.28 6.63 -11.19
CA SER A 265 -10.58 7.30 -11.28
C SER A 265 -10.78 7.97 -12.65
N HIS A 266 -9.73 8.62 -13.18
CA HIS A 266 -9.76 9.20 -14.51
C HIS A 266 -9.85 8.17 -15.64
N MET A 267 -9.18 7.01 -15.48
CA MET A 267 -9.33 5.91 -16.45
C MET A 267 -10.77 5.39 -16.47
N LEU A 268 -11.41 5.26 -15.30
CA LEU A 268 -12.81 4.83 -15.18
C LEU A 268 -13.75 5.88 -15.75
N LYS A 269 -13.61 7.16 -15.37
CA LYS A 269 -14.39 8.28 -15.92
C LYS A 269 -14.30 8.35 -17.44
N SER A 270 -13.12 8.13 -18.00
CA SER A 270 -12.89 8.12 -19.46
C SER A 270 -13.48 6.89 -20.16
N GLY A 271 -14.20 6.02 -19.46
CA GLY A 271 -14.87 4.85 -20.03
C GLY A 271 -13.92 3.70 -20.39
N ALA A 272 -12.71 3.65 -19.86
CA ALA A 272 -11.82 2.52 -20.06
C ALA A 272 -12.42 1.25 -19.41
N PRO A 273 -12.47 0.11 -20.11
CA PRO A 273 -13.02 -1.12 -19.55
C PRO A 273 -12.28 -1.54 -18.27
N GLU A 274 -13.01 -1.82 -17.19
CA GLU A 274 -12.44 -2.21 -15.90
C GLU A 274 -11.43 -3.34 -16.00
N LYS A 275 -11.69 -4.32 -16.87
CA LYS A 275 -10.76 -5.43 -17.11
C LYS A 275 -9.41 -4.94 -17.62
N LYS A 276 -9.40 -3.98 -18.56
CA LYS A 276 -8.16 -3.38 -19.08
C LYS A 276 -7.44 -2.56 -18.01
N ILE A 277 -8.21 -1.82 -17.20
CA ILE A 277 -7.63 -1.08 -16.07
C ILE A 277 -7.01 -2.06 -15.08
N ALA A 278 -7.73 -3.13 -14.69
CA ALA A 278 -7.24 -4.16 -13.77
C ALA A 278 -5.92 -4.79 -14.25
N GLU A 279 -5.83 -5.15 -15.53
CA GLU A 279 -4.61 -5.67 -16.16
C GLU A 279 -3.49 -4.62 -16.12
N TYR A 280 -3.80 -3.37 -16.46
CA TYR A 280 -2.83 -2.27 -16.51
C TYR A 280 -2.25 -1.95 -15.13
N ILE A 281 -3.09 -1.86 -14.09
CA ILE A 281 -2.64 -1.56 -12.71
C ILE A 281 -2.28 -2.81 -11.88
N ASN A 282 -2.35 -4.00 -12.50
CA ASN A 282 -2.02 -5.29 -11.88
C ASN A 282 -2.88 -5.61 -10.65
N VAL A 283 -4.19 -5.48 -10.76
CA VAL A 283 -5.17 -5.87 -9.74
C VAL A 283 -5.93 -7.11 -10.20
N LYS A 284 -6.16 -8.06 -9.31
CA LYS A 284 -6.93 -9.27 -9.60
C LYS A 284 -8.42 -8.99 -9.46
N GLY A 285 -9.15 -9.18 -10.56
CA GLY A 285 -10.61 -8.98 -10.62
C GLY A 285 -11.03 -7.52 -10.71
N THR A 286 -12.32 -7.31 -10.93
CA THR A 286 -12.94 -5.99 -11.12
C THR A 286 -13.80 -5.53 -9.95
N THR A 287 -14.20 -6.44 -9.05
CA THR A 287 -14.99 -6.12 -7.85
C THR A 287 -14.35 -5.06 -6.96
N TRP A 288 -13.05 -4.87 -7.09
CA TRP A 288 -12.30 -3.86 -6.37
C TRP A 288 -12.64 -2.42 -6.80
N PHE A 289 -13.17 -2.23 -8.03
CA PHE A 289 -13.43 -0.88 -8.58
C PHE A 289 -14.63 -0.18 -7.96
N PHE A 290 -15.54 -0.88 -7.30
CA PHE A 290 -16.67 -0.24 -6.61
C PHE A 290 -16.22 0.88 -5.65
N ARG A 291 -15.02 0.75 -5.05
CA ARG A 291 -14.46 1.75 -4.14
C ARG A 291 -14.23 3.12 -4.79
N TYR A 292 -14.14 3.19 -6.11
CA TYR A 292 -13.92 4.42 -6.86
C TYR A 292 -15.23 5.12 -7.26
N ASN A 293 -16.38 4.48 -7.06
CA ASN A 293 -17.66 4.99 -7.55
C ASN A 293 -17.93 6.43 -7.09
N ARG A 294 -17.65 6.74 -5.83
CA ARG A 294 -17.85 8.07 -5.28
C ARG A 294 -16.92 9.10 -5.92
N VAL A 295 -15.64 8.78 -6.04
CA VAL A 295 -14.64 9.66 -6.70
C VAL A 295 -14.97 9.86 -8.17
N VAL A 296 -15.38 8.80 -8.88
CA VAL A 296 -15.76 8.89 -10.30
C VAL A 296 -16.99 9.79 -10.47
N LYS A 297 -18.00 9.66 -9.61
CA LYS A 297 -19.21 10.52 -9.65
C LYS A 297 -18.89 12.01 -9.45
N GLU A 298 -17.95 12.34 -8.58
CA GLU A 298 -17.54 13.74 -8.39
C GLU A 298 -16.73 14.29 -9.57
N LEU A 299 -16.08 13.39 -10.34
CA LEU A 299 -15.42 13.77 -11.58
C LEU A 299 -16.39 13.85 -12.78
N GLU A 300 -17.62 13.31 -12.65
CA GLU A 300 -18.63 13.39 -13.70
C GLU A 300 -19.12 14.84 -13.85
N ASP A 301 -19.30 15.26 -15.10
CA ASP A 301 -19.84 16.58 -15.37
C ASP A 301 -21.28 16.65 -14.86
N SER A 302 -21.61 17.72 -14.17
CA SER A 302 -22.97 18.01 -13.75
C SER A 302 -23.82 18.50 -14.91
N ALA A 303 -25.12 18.30 -14.86
CA ALA A 303 -26.03 18.85 -15.87
C ALA A 303 -25.90 20.38 -16.00
N VAL A 304 -25.45 21.06 -14.96
CA VAL A 304 -25.21 22.52 -15.00
C VAL A 304 -24.00 22.89 -15.87
N ASP A 305 -23.03 22.01 -16.05
CA ASP A 305 -21.85 22.26 -16.86
C ASP A 305 -22.20 22.35 -18.36
N TYR A 306 -23.34 21.81 -18.74
CA TYR A 306 -23.90 21.91 -20.10
C TYR A 306 -24.81 23.13 -20.29
N THR A 307 -25.05 23.94 -19.25
CA THR A 307 -25.80 25.18 -19.38
C THR A 307 -24.85 26.31 -19.79
N HIS A 308 -25.05 26.83 -21.01
CA HIS A 308 -24.27 27.97 -21.51
C HIS A 308 -24.86 29.33 -21.09
N ILE A 309 -25.63 29.36 -20.00
CA ILE A 309 -26.23 30.59 -19.48
C ILE A 309 -25.15 31.37 -18.72
N LYS A 310 -24.62 32.42 -19.35
CA LYS A 310 -23.73 33.37 -18.68
C LYS A 310 -24.56 34.41 -17.94
N ILE A 311 -24.32 34.55 -16.64
CA ILE A 311 -24.79 35.72 -15.91
C ILE A 311 -23.89 36.86 -16.35
N VAL A 312 -24.43 37.79 -17.11
CA VAL A 312 -23.74 39.02 -17.48
C VAL A 312 -23.90 39.98 -16.31
N GLU A 313 -22.78 40.38 -15.69
CA GLU A 313 -22.74 41.49 -14.74
C GLU A 313 -23.03 42.81 -15.46
#